data_df8723bfb4577089f7fea468818de9ae
#
_entry.id   df8723bfb4577089f7fea468818de9ae
#
_cell.length_a   1.000
_cell.length_b   1.000
_cell.length_c   1.000
_cell.angle_alpha   90.00
_cell.angle_beta   90.00
_cell.angle_gamma   90.00
#
_symmetry.space_group_name_H-M   'P 1'
#
loop_
_entity.id
_entity.type
_entity.pdbx_description
1 polymer ?
#
loop_
_entity_poly.entity_id
_entity_poly.type
_entity_poly.pdbx_seq_one_letter_code
_entity_poly.pdbx_strand_id
1 'polypeptide(L)'
;MDDLVADGNSVVLVDHDTQVLSHADWIIELGPDAGAAGGTVLTQGTVPQVAANPLSKIGPFLEIPGQAGNDKGRMAGNDGAAELFAEGEIRLRTGAIHTVQPLEVRFPKGRLSAVTGVSGSGKTTLILESLIPGLQAAVADKPLPAHVLAVSAPDISQVKLIDATPIGINVRSTVATYANIHDELRKVYARGDESRQLGYKAGDFSYNTGALCCPTCDGTGSISLDVQFLPDVDIPCPDCRGSRYARIAHKIHRKRRGAPSCPLPELMAMSIDEALRECEDLPLVRSRLQVLHDLGLGYLTLGEATPSLSGGEAQRLKLASEMGRAQSGSVFVFDEPTIGLHPLDVQTLMRVFRHLIGQGATVIVIEHDLDVIRSADYLVDMGPGGGLQGGRIVAAGTPAAVAQAPESITGRYL
;
A
#
# COMPACT_ATOMS: atom_id res chain seq x y z
N MET A 1 21.93 14.78 -13.08
CA MET A 1 21.28 16.08 -12.90
C MET A 1 22.31 17.21 -12.96
N ASP A 2 23.42 17.06 -12.30
CA ASP A 2 24.51 18.08 -12.27
C ASP A 2 25.01 18.50 -13.66
N ASP A 3 25.11 17.54 -14.59
CA ASP A 3 25.49 17.85 -15.98
C ASP A 3 24.47 18.75 -16.68
N LEU A 4 23.16 18.52 -16.44
CA LEU A 4 22.11 19.37 -17.02
C LEU A 4 22.14 20.80 -16.45
N VAL A 5 22.41 20.92 -15.15
CA VAL A 5 22.55 22.23 -14.50
C VAL A 5 23.83 22.94 -14.98
N ALA A 6 24.93 22.19 -15.13
CA ALA A 6 26.20 22.72 -15.65
C ALA A 6 26.07 23.24 -17.10
N ASP A 7 25.18 22.66 -17.90
CA ASP A 7 24.83 23.11 -19.24
C ASP A 7 23.89 24.35 -19.28
N GLY A 8 23.60 24.94 -18.11
CA GLY A 8 22.78 26.16 -17.98
C GLY A 8 21.28 25.92 -17.93
N ASN A 9 20.84 24.68 -17.71
CA ASN A 9 19.43 24.35 -17.55
C ASN A 9 18.96 24.47 -16.09
N SER A 10 17.64 24.66 -15.91
CA SER A 10 16.99 24.52 -14.61
C SER A 10 16.30 23.16 -14.57
N VAL A 11 16.48 22.44 -13.45
CA VAL A 11 15.86 21.12 -13.22
C VAL A 11 14.82 21.28 -12.11
N VAL A 12 13.58 20.89 -12.37
CA VAL A 12 12.50 20.78 -11.36
C VAL A 12 12.17 19.31 -11.20
N LEU A 13 12.34 18.80 -9.98
CA LEU A 13 12.05 17.43 -9.62
C LEU A 13 10.87 17.38 -8.66
N VAL A 14 9.94 16.45 -8.87
CA VAL A 14 8.90 16.11 -7.92
C VAL A 14 9.24 14.73 -7.35
N ASP A 15 9.64 14.69 -6.09
CA ASP A 15 10.12 13.48 -5.44
C ASP A 15 9.75 13.47 -3.96
N HIS A 16 9.82 12.29 -3.35
CA HIS A 16 9.62 12.03 -1.92
C HIS A 16 10.88 11.45 -1.27
N ASP A 17 11.85 11.02 -2.06
CA ASP A 17 13.09 10.45 -1.57
C ASP A 17 13.95 11.53 -0.90
N THR A 18 14.11 11.41 0.42
CA THR A 18 14.86 12.35 1.23
C THR A 18 16.34 12.41 0.87
N GLN A 19 16.90 11.32 0.36
CA GLN A 19 18.28 11.29 -0.12
C GLN A 19 18.43 12.15 -1.38
N VAL A 20 17.50 12.04 -2.33
CA VAL A 20 17.47 12.87 -3.53
C VAL A 20 17.23 14.34 -3.16
N LEU A 21 16.24 14.59 -2.29
CA LEU A 21 15.90 15.95 -1.84
C LEU A 21 17.03 16.62 -1.06
N SER A 22 17.85 15.87 -0.33
CA SER A 22 19.01 16.40 0.41
C SER A 22 20.11 16.94 -0.50
N HIS A 23 20.07 16.66 -1.83
CA HIS A 23 20.99 17.22 -2.82
C HIS A 23 20.38 18.39 -3.62
N ALA A 24 19.14 18.81 -3.32
CA ALA A 24 18.50 19.91 -4.01
C ALA A 24 19.07 21.27 -3.53
N ASP A 25 19.23 22.24 -4.47
CA ASP A 25 19.57 23.61 -4.13
C ASP A 25 18.44 24.33 -3.39
N TRP A 26 17.19 24.00 -3.78
CA TRP A 26 15.98 24.62 -3.26
C TRP A 26 14.84 23.62 -3.17
N ILE A 27 14.14 23.60 -2.05
CA ILE A 27 12.97 22.74 -1.80
C ILE A 27 11.74 23.62 -1.67
N ILE A 28 10.62 23.19 -2.27
CA ILE A 28 9.28 23.74 -2.05
C ILE A 28 8.42 22.58 -1.55
N GLU A 29 8.00 22.64 -0.31
CA GLU A 29 7.14 21.62 0.32
C GLU A 29 5.69 22.07 0.28
N LEU A 30 4.84 21.21 -0.28
CA LEU A 30 3.39 21.41 -0.37
C LEU A 30 2.68 20.56 0.70
N GLY A 31 1.62 21.12 1.28
CA GLY A 31 0.81 20.45 2.31
C GLY A 31 -0.34 21.34 2.80
N PRO A 32 -0.79 21.20 4.09
CA PRO A 32 -0.26 20.29 5.13
C PRO A 32 -0.66 18.82 4.96
N ASP A 33 -1.74 18.54 4.25
CA ASP A 33 -2.28 17.19 4.05
C ASP A 33 -2.65 16.96 2.58
N ALA A 34 -3.12 15.77 2.24
CA ALA A 34 -3.62 15.44 0.93
C ALA A 34 -5.08 15.92 0.74
N GLY A 35 -5.54 16.00 -0.51
CA GLY A 35 -6.90 16.36 -0.84
C GLY A 35 -7.25 17.82 -0.55
N ALA A 36 -8.46 18.10 -0.06
CA ALA A 36 -8.98 19.46 0.15
C ALA A 36 -8.22 20.28 1.20
N ALA A 37 -7.49 19.64 2.10
CA ALA A 37 -6.66 20.28 3.12
C ALA A 37 -5.22 20.56 2.63
N GLY A 38 -4.87 20.11 1.42
CA GLY A 38 -3.56 20.28 0.82
C GLY A 38 -3.45 21.48 -0.12
N GLY A 39 -2.41 21.47 -0.97
CA GLY A 39 -2.25 22.42 -2.06
C GLY A 39 -1.70 23.79 -1.66
N THR A 40 -1.23 23.95 -0.43
CA THR A 40 -0.55 25.18 0.03
C THR A 40 0.95 24.95 0.21
N VAL A 41 1.76 25.99 0.06
CA VAL A 41 3.19 25.93 0.35
C VAL A 41 3.36 25.97 1.88
N LEU A 42 3.86 24.88 2.46
CA LEU A 42 4.19 24.82 3.90
C LEU A 42 5.49 25.55 4.21
N THR A 43 6.51 25.29 3.42
CA THR A 43 7.84 25.90 3.55
C THR A 43 8.55 25.87 2.20
N GLN A 44 9.53 26.75 2.05
CA GLN A 44 10.45 26.75 0.94
C GLN A 44 11.80 27.30 1.36
N GLY A 45 12.87 26.82 0.76
CA GLY A 45 14.21 27.26 1.08
C GLY A 45 15.28 26.23 0.71
N THR A 46 16.50 26.48 1.14
CA THR A 46 17.60 25.51 1.05
C THR A 46 17.32 24.33 1.99
N VAL A 47 17.98 23.19 1.76
CA VAL A 47 17.86 21.98 2.60
C VAL A 47 17.98 22.30 4.11
N PRO A 48 19.01 23.04 4.59
CA PRO A 48 19.10 23.40 6.01
C PRO A 48 17.95 24.28 6.52
N GLN A 49 17.41 25.15 5.68
CA GLN A 49 16.30 26.03 6.06
C GLN A 49 15.00 25.23 6.22
N VAL A 50 14.72 24.29 5.30
CA VAL A 50 13.56 23.43 5.38
C VAL A 50 13.69 22.45 6.53
N ALA A 51 14.86 21.85 6.75
CA ALA A 51 15.13 20.95 7.86
C ALA A 51 14.93 21.62 9.25
N ALA A 52 15.23 22.91 9.36
CA ALA A 52 15.06 23.67 10.60
C ALA A 52 13.64 24.23 10.80
N ASN A 53 12.77 24.14 9.80
CA ASN A 53 11.43 24.71 9.86
C ASN A 53 10.47 23.79 10.61
N PRO A 54 9.86 24.19 11.74
CA PRO A 54 8.95 23.35 12.51
C PRO A 54 7.64 23.03 11.80
N LEU A 55 7.29 23.74 10.72
CA LEU A 55 6.12 23.44 9.89
C LEU A 55 6.41 22.39 8.83
N SER A 56 7.69 22.11 8.54
CA SER A 56 8.08 21.11 7.54
C SER A 56 7.79 19.71 8.06
N LYS A 57 7.07 18.93 7.28
CA LYS A 57 6.87 17.50 7.54
C LYS A 57 8.03 16.65 7.06
N ILE A 58 8.74 17.10 6.01
CA ILE A 58 9.90 16.40 5.46
C ILE A 58 11.21 16.79 6.18
N GLY A 59 11.25 17.98 6.78
CA GLY A 59 12.44 18.53 7.43
C GLY A 59 13.14 17.56 8.40
N PRO A 60 12.43 16.85 9.29
CA PRO A 60 13.03 15.89 10.23
C PRO A 60 13.74 14.70 9.56
N PHE A 61 13.48 14.46 8.27
CA PHE A 61 14.03 13.34 7.50
C PHE A 61 15.12 13.77 6.51
N LEU A 62 15.40 15.08 6.37
CA LEU A 62 16.42 15.59 5.48
C LEU A 62 17.80 15.43 6.12
N GLU A 63 18.72 14.80 5.41
CA GLU A 63 20.12 14.71 5.82
C GLU A 63 20.82 16.05 5.53
N ILE A 64 21.35 16.69 6.56
CA ILE A 64 22.12 17.92 6.40
C ILE A 64 23.59 17.53 6.16
N PRO A 65 24.19 17.84 5.01
CA PRO A 65 25.58 17.55 4.75
C PRO A 65 26.46 18.14 5.83
N GLY A 66 27.23 17.31 6.58
CA GLY A 66 28.12 17.71 7.64
C GLY A 66 27.59 17.63 9.07
N GLN A 67 26.32 17.31 9.29
CA GLN A 67 25.80 16.85 10.58
C GLN A 67 25.67 15.35 10.55
N ALA A 68 26.59 14.63 11.20
CA ALA A 68 26.41 13.21 11.45
C ALA A 68 25.11 13.05 12.25
N GLY A 69 24.08 12.50 11.61
CA GLY A 69 22.78 12.30 12.19
C GLY A 69 22.92 11.48 13.47
N ASN A 70 22.38 12.00 14.56
CA ASN A 70 22.27 11.30 15.83
C ASN A 70 21.05 10.36 15.78
N ASP A 71 20.89 9.67 14.65
CA ASP A 71 19.87 8.64 14.54
C ASP A 71 20.45 7.33 15.08
N LYS A 72 20.43 7.25 16.40
CA LYS A 72 20.44 5.96 17.08
C LYS A 72 19.05 5.33 16.91
N GLY A 73 18.69 5.09 15.65
CA GLY A 73 17.67 4.10 15.33
C GLY A 73 18.14 2.81 15.97
N ARG A 74 17.35 2.34 16.90
CA ARG A 74 17.54 1.13 17.68
C ARG A 74 17.93 0.00 16.72
N MET A 75 19.22 -0.27 16.58
CA MET A 75 19.68 -1.51 15.99
C MET A 75 18.96 -2.61 16.76
N ALA A 76 18.10 -3.36 16.06
CA ALA A 76 17.55 -4.58 16.61
C ALA A 76 18.73 -5.39 17.12
N GLY A 77 18.67 -5.76 18.39
CA GLY A 77 19.78 -6.41 19.07
C GLY A 77 20.30 -7.55 18.24
N ASN A 78 21.54 -7.89 18.45
CA ASN A 78 22.27 -8.99 17.83
C ASN A 78 21.63 -10.35 18.23
N ASP A 79 20.38 -10.56 17.77
CA ASP A 79 19.67 -11.81 17.94
C ASP A 79 20.39 -12.84 17.07
N GLY A 80 20.98 -13.83 17.72
CA GLY A 80 21.79 -14.85 17.04
C GLY A 80 20.97 -15.51 15.91
N ALA A 81 21.62 -15.93 14.82
CA ALA A 81 20.97 -16.53 13.65
C ALA A 81 20.00 -17.68 14.02
N ALA A 82 20.19 -18.34 15.15
CA ALA A 82 19.29 -19.36 15.69
C ALA A 82 17.94 -18.80 16.14
N GLU A 83 17.87 -17.56 16.64
CA GLU A 83 16.65 -16.91 17.11
C GLU A 83 15.80 -16.36 15.94
N LEU A 84 16.43 -15.98 14.84
CA LEU A 84 15.73 -15.57 13.62
C LEU A 84 14.85 -16.68 13.04
N PHE A 85 15.32 -17.91 13.07
CA PHE A 85 14.63 -19.08 12.51
C PHE A 85 13.89 -19.92 13.56
N ALA A 86 13.67 -19.39 14.76
CA ALA A 86 13.01 -20.13 15.86
C ALA A 86 11.58 -20.59 15.50
N GLU A 87 10.83 -19.82 14.71
CA GLU A 87 9.49 -20.16 14.23
C GLU A 87 9.50 -21.02 12.95
N GLY A 88 10.69 -21.43 12.48
CA GLY A 88 10.88 -22.17 11.24
C GLY A 88 11.27 -21.29 10.07
N GLU A 89 11.30 -21.90 8.90
CA GLU A 89 11.75 -21.23 7.69
C GLU A 89 10.88 -21.57 6.48
N ILE A 90 10.87 -20.68 5.50
CA ILE A 90 10.44 -20.90 4.14
C ILE A 90 11.72 -21.12 3.32
N ARG A 91 11.83 -22.24 2.63
CA ARG A 91 12.99 -22.58 1.79
C ARG A 91 12.55 -22.73 0.34
N LEU A 92 13.27 -22.08 -0.55
CA LEU A 92 13.09 -22.19 -2.00
C LEU A 92 14.42 -22.63 -2.64
N ARG A 93 14.37 -23.62 -3.51
CA ARG A 93 15.46 -23.96 -4.43
C ARG A 93 14.96 -23.86 -5.86
N THR A 94 15.61 -23.00 -6.65
CA THR A 94 15.24 -22.77 -8.05
C THR A 94 16.38 -23.11 -9.00
N GLY A 95 16.04 -23.57 -10.18
CA GLY A 95 16.93 -23.64 -11.34
C GLY A 95 17.11 -22.26 -11.98
N ALA A 96 17.79 -22.22 -13.12
CA ALA A 96 17.95 -20.98 -13.88
C ALA A 96 16.60 -20.50 -14.43
N ILE A 97 16.33 -19.20 -14.26
CA ILE A 97 15.18 -18.51 -14.88
C ILE A 97 15.57 -17.06 -15.17
N HIS A 98 15.41 -16.61 -16.41
CA HIS A 98 15.86 -15.29 -16.88
C HIS A 98 17.31 -15.01 -16.48
N THR A 99 17.56 -13.98 -15.66
CA THR A 99 18.89 -13.66 -15.13
C THR A 99 19.22 -14.41 -13.86
N VAL A 100 18.22 -14.99 -13.16
CA VAL A 100 18.44 -15.71 -11.90
C VAL A 100 19.11 -17.04 -12.17
N GLN A 101 20.26 -17.26 -11.53
CA GLN A 101 21.01 -18.51 -11.59
C GLN A 101 20.43 -19.54 -10.63
N PRO A 102 20.75 -20.84 -10.78
CA PRO A 102 20.34 -21.82 -9.80
C PRO A 102 20.81 -21.42 -8.40
N LEU A 103 19.86 -21.29 -7.46
CA LEU A 103 20.15 -20.87 -6.10
C LEU A 103 19.19 -21.51 -5.10
N GLU A 104 19.59 -21.44 -3.84
CA GLU A 104 18.75 -21.75 -2.69
C GLU A 104 18.65 -20.52 -1.78
N VAL A 105 17.45 -20.21 -1.33
CA VAL A 105 17.18 -19.09 -0.42
C VAL A 105 16.26 -19.54 0.72
N ARG A 106 16.45 -18.92 1.88
CA ARG A 106 15.66 -19.16 3.08
C ARG A 106 15.11 -17.84 3.61
N PHE A 107 13.87 -17.87 4.12
CA PHE A 107 13.24 -16.75 4.80
C PHE A 107 12.74 -17.22 6.16
N PRO A 108 13.05 -16.50 7.26
CA PRO A 108 12.52 -16.83 8.58
C PRO A 108 11.01 -16.58 8.63
N LYS A 109 10.27 -17.51 9.25
CA LYS A 109 8.83 -17.36 9.49
C LYS A 109 8.57 -16.36 10.63
N GLY A 110 7.42 -15.68 10.59
CA GLY A 110 7.03 -14.72 11.63
C GLY A 110 7.94 -13.49 11.71
N ARG A 111 8.64 -13.15 10.64
CA ARG A 111 9.60 -12.02 10.58
C ARG A 111 9.37 -11.17 9.34
N LEU A 112 9.93 -9.95 9.36
CA LEU A 112 10.04 -9.08 8.19
C LEU A 112 11.35 -9.40 7.46
N SER A 113 11.24 -9.92 6.25
CA SER A 113 12.37 -10.14 5.36
C SER A 113 12.34 -9.15 4.21
N ALA A 114 13.45 -8.48 3.91
CA ALA A 114 13.56 -7.63 2.73
C ALA A 114 14.49 -8.26 1.69
N VAL A 115 14.03 -8.24 0.43
CA VAL A 115 14.80 -8.65 -0.74
C VAL A 115 15.26 -7.40 -1.46
N THR A 116 16.56 -7.19 -1.50
CA THR A 116 17.20 -5.97 -1.97
C THR A 116 18.22 -6.27 -3.07
N GLY A 117 18.85 -5.27 -3.61
CA GLY A 117 19.83 -5.35 -4.70
C GLY A 117 19.52 -4.36 -5.82
N VAL A 118 20.49 -4.15 -6.70
CA VAL A 118 20.39 -3.19 -7.81
C VAL A 118 19.26 -3.56 -8.78
N SER A 119 18.82 -2.60 -9.58
CA SER A 119 17.81 -2.84 -10.62
C SER A 119 18.29 -3.92 -11.60
N GLY A 120 17.39 -4.83 -11.97
CA GLY A 120 17.71 -5.96 -12.86
C GLY A 120 18.53 -7.08 -12.21
N SER A 121 18.78 -7.09 -10.89
CA SER A 121 19.50 -8.18 -10.20
C SER A 121 18.69 -9.46 -10.05
N GLY A 122 17.40 -9.48 -10.41
CA GLY A 122 16.55 -10.68 -10.39
C GLY A 122 15.62 -10.79 -9.18
N LYS A 123 15.44 -9.74 -8.36
CA LYS A 123 14.55 -9.74 -7.18
C LYS A 123 13.12 -10.14 -7.53
N THR A 124 12.51 -9.45 -8.49
CA THR A 124 11.15 -9.71 -8.95
C THR A 124 11.00 -11.14 -9.47
N THR A 125 11.94 -11.62 -10.27
CA THR A 125 11.96 -13.00 -10.79
C THR A 125 12.05 -14.03 -9.65
N LEU A 126 12.94 -13.80 -8.67
CA LEU A 126 13.10 -14.71 -7.53
C LEU A 126 11.81 -14.78 -6.70
N ILE A 127 11.17 -13.65 -6.44
CA ILE A 127 10.02 -13.59 -5.54
C ILE A 127 8.71 -13.82 -6.29
N LEU A 128 8.41 -13.04 -7.34
CA LEU A 128 7.09 -13.08 -7.99
C LEU A 128 6.96 -14.26 -8.95
N GLU A 129 8.05 -14.67 -9.62
CA GLU A 129 7.97 -15.74 -10.60
C GLU A 129 8.40 -17.11 -10.03
N SER A 130 9.16 -17.15 -8.91
CA SER A 130 9.62 -18.41 -8.33
C SER A 130 9.02 -18.70 -6.95
N LEU A 131 9.20 -17.81 -5.96
CA LEU A 131 8.75 -18.08 -4.57
C LEU A 131 7.23 -18.14 -4.48
N ILE A 132 6.52 -17.12 -4.97
CA ILE A 132 5.05 -17.07 -4.88
C ILE A 132 4.39 -18.23 -5.60
N PRO A 133 4.69 -18.50 -6.90
CA PRO A 133 4.08 -19.64 -7.60
C PRO A 133 4.46 -20.97 -6.97
N GLY A 134 5.69 -21.13 -6.47
CA GLY A 134 6.14 -22.32 -5.75
C GLY A 134 5.35 -22.56 -4.47
N LEU A 135 5.19 -21.52 -3.64
CA LEU A 135 4.40 -21.60 -2.42
C LEU A 135 2.92 -21.86 -2.71
N GLN A 136 2.33 -21.17 -3.70
CA GLN A 136 0.94 -21.38 -4.09
C GLN A 136 0.69 -22.80 -4.59
N ALA A 137 1.64 -23.37 -5.35
CA ALA A 137 1.57 -24.75 -5.80
C ALA A 137 1.66 -25.73 -4.63
N ALA A 138 2.58 -25.51 -3.67
CA ALA A 138 2.71 -26.34 -2.48
C ALA A 138 1.46 -26.29 -1.59
N VAL A 139 0.89 -25.09 -1.35
CA VAL A 139 -0.35 -24.93 -0.56
C VAL A 139 -1.55 -25.60 -1.24
N ALA A 140 -1.61 -25.57 -2.57
CA ALA A 140 -2.69 -26.14 -3.34
C ALA A 140 -2.49 -27.63 -3.72
N ASP A 141 -1.39 -28.26 -3.29
CA ASP A 141 -0.96 -29.61 -3.66
C ASP A 141 -0.92 -29.80 -5.20
N LYS A 142 -0.33 -28.82 -5.89
CA LYS A 142 -0.19 -28.79 -7.34
C LYS A 142 1.28 -28.98 -7.75
N PRO A 143 1.56 -29.40 -9.00
CA PRO A 143 2.91 -29.45 -9.52
C PRO A 143 3.62 -28.10 -9.43
N LEU A 144 4.88 -28.12 -9.00
CA LEU A 144 5.73 -26.91 -8.96
C LEU A 144 5.98 -26.39 -10.38
N PRO A 145 6.18 -25.06 -10.54
CA PRO A 145 6.69 -24.51 -11.78
C PRO A 145 8.00 -25.21 -12.24
N ALA A 146 8.21 -25.35 -13.53
CA ALA A 146 9.33 -26.18 -14.08
C ALA A 146 10.72 -25.76 -13.56
N HIS A 147 10.93 -24.48 -13.27
CA HIS A 147 12.20 -23.96 -12.74
C HIS A 147 12.28 -24.03 -11.21
N VAL A 148 11.19 -24.29 -10.50
CA VAL A 148 11.20 -24.45 -9.03
C VAL A 148 11.50 -25.90 -8.70
N LEU A 149 12.71 -26.15 -8.22
CA LEU A 149 13.21 -27.49 -7.95
C LEU A 149 12.68 -28.05 -6.63
N ALA A 150 12.52 -27.18 -5.62
CA ALA A 150 11.92 -27.53 -4.33
C ALA A 150 11.41 -26.27 -3.62
N VAL A 151 10.32 -26.42 -2.88
CA VAL A 151 9.84 -25.44 -1.92
C VAL A 151 9.42 -26.18 -0.64
N SER A 152 9.79 -25.62 0.52
CA SER A 152 9.38 -26.11 1.82
C SER A 152 8.91 -24.94 2.66
N ALA A 153 7.66 -24.99 3.11
CA ALA A 153 7.03 -23.95 3.89
C ALA A 153 6.00 -24.57 4.84
N PRO A 154 6.45 -25.31 5.88
CA PRO A 154 5.53 -25.97 6.81
C PRO A 154 4.61 -24.94 7.46
N ASP A 155 3.34 -25.33 7.67
CA ASP A 155 2.27 -24.52 8.28
C ASP A 155 1.86 -23.26 7.53
N ILE A 156 2.36 -23.03 6.31
CA ILE A 156 1.87 -21.96 5.45
C ILE A 156 0.64 -22.45 4.70
N SER A 157 -0.46 -21.72 4.86
CA SER A 157 -1.76 -22.02 4.27
C SER A 157 -2.23 -20.99 3.24
N GLN A 158 -1.66 -19.78 3.26
CA GLN A 158 -2.04 -18.69 2.38
C GLN A 158 -0.82 -17.89 1.93
N VAL A 159 -0.84 -17.50 0.65
CA VAL A 159 0.18 -16.61 0.05
C VAL A 159 -0.53 -15.44 -0.59
N LYS A 160 -0.22 -14.24 -0.16
CA LYS A 160 -0.89 -13.00 -0.56
C LYS A 160 0.12 -12.04 -1.16
N LEU A 161 -0.06 -11.72 -2.43
CA LEU A 161 0.71 -10.67 -3.10
C LEU A 161 -0.02 -9.34 -2.96
N ILE A 162 0.68 -8.34 -2.47
CA ILE A 162 0.23 -6.95 -2.34
C ILE A 162 1.14 -6.10 -3.23
N ASP A 163 0.69 -5.79 -4.41
CA ASP A 163 1.40 -5.03 -5.43
C ASP A 163 0.63 -3.78 -5.86
N ALA A 164 1.27 -2.91 -6.61
CA ALA A 164 0.69 -1.66 -7.11
C ALA A 164 -0.23 -1.85 -8.33
N THR A 165 -0.54 -3.09 -8.74
CA THR A 165 -1.47 -3.31 -9.85
C THR A 165 -2.85 -2.75 -9.53
N PRO A 166 -3.56 -2.16 -10.51
CA PRO A 166 -4.92 -1.65 -10.29
C PRO A 166 -5.87 -2.69 -9.70
N ILE A 167 -6.77 -2.25 -8.84
CA ILE A 167 -7.82 -3.10 -8.27
C ILE A 167 -8.95 -3.28 -9.31
N GLY A 168 -8.65 -4.02 -10.38
CA GLY A 168 -9.61 -4.28 -11.45
C GLY A 168 -9.93 -3.02 -12.28
N ILE A 169 -10.74 -3.23 -13.33
CA ILE A 169 -11.17 -2.19 -14.27
C ILE A 169 -12.62 -1.76 -14.06
N ASN A 170 -13.30 -2.32 -13.05
CA ASN A 170 -14.73 -2.10 -12.86
C ASN A 170 -14.96 -0.78 -12.09
N VAL A 171 -15.43 0.23 -12.79
CA VAL A 171 -15.79 1.55 -12.23
C VAL A 171 -16.87 1.48 -11.15
N ARG A 172 -17.59 0.35 -11.03
CA ARG A 172 -18.59 0.11 -9.98
C ARG A 172 -17.98 -0.36 -8.67
N SER A 173 -16.69 -0.75 -8.66
CA SER A 173 -15.96 -1.02 -7.44
C SER A 173 -15.51 0.30 -6.81
N THR A 174 -15.80 0.49 -5.53
CA THR A 174 -15.40 1.68 -4.78
C THR A 174 -14.56 1.30 -3.56
N VAL A 175 -13.89 2.27 -2.97
CA VAL A 175 -13.15 2.11 -1.71
C VAL A 175 -14.01 1.42 -0.66
N ALA A 176 -15.26 1.90 -0.46
CA ALA A 176 -16.18 1.32 0.52
C ALA A 176 -16.60 -0.12 0.19
N THR A 177 -16.77 -0.47 -1.10
CA THR A 177 -17.13 -1.86 -1.47
C THR A 177 -15.95 -2.79 -1.30
N TYR A 178 -14.77 -2.36 -1.69
CA TYR A 178 -13.56 -3.17 -1.59
C TYR A 178 -13.16 -3.43 -0.13
N ALA A 179 -13.29 -2.42 0.74
CA ALA A 179 -13.06 -2.54 2.18
C ALA A 179 -14.22 -3.22 2.95
N ASN A 180 -15.24 -3.74 2.27
CA ASN A 180 -16.46 -4.33 2.86
C ASN A 180 -17.24 -3.40 3.80
N ILE A 181 -17.08 -2.09 3.67
CA ILE A 181 -17.79 -1.07 4.46
C ILE A 181 -19.21 -0.90 3.92
N HIS A 182 -19.37 -0.83 2.61
CA HIS A 182 -20.65 -0.58 1.96
C HIS A 182 -21.70 -1.64 2.32
N ASP A 183 -21.34 -2.92 2.41
CA ASP A 183 -22.26 -4.00 2.78
C ASP A 183 -22.80 -3.85 4.20
N GLU A 184 -21.98 -3.37 5.13
CA GLU A 184 -22.46 -3.11 6.50
C GLU A 184 -23.35 -1.87 6.53
N LEU A 185 -22.99 -0.81 5.80
CA LEU A 185 -23.80 0.39 5.70
C LEU A 185 -25.19 0.08 5.12
N ARG A 186 -25.29 -0.74 4.06
CA ARG A 186 -26.58 -1.17 3.50
C ARG A 186 -27.48 -1.82 4.55
N LYS A 187 -26.91 -2.70 5.40
CA LYS A 187 -27.67 -3.35 6.49
C LYS A 187 -28.15 -2.34 7.53
N VAL A 188 -27.35 -1.32 7.83
CA VAL A 188 -27.67 -0.29 8.82
C VAL A 188 -28.76 0.62 8.30
N TYR A 189 -28.66 1.12 7.06
CA TYR A 189 -29.67 1.98 6.44
C TYR A 189 -31.01 1.28 6.24
N ALA A 190 -31.00 0.00 5.89
CA ALA A 190 -32.23 -0.80 5.76
C ALA A 190 -33.03 -0.95 7.08
N ARG A 191 -32.40 -0.69 8.23
CA ARG A 191 -33.05 -0.70 9.55
C ARG A 191 -33.64 0.65 9.94
N GLY A 192 -33.44 1.69 9.12
CA GLY A 192 -34.01 3.03 9.32
C GLY A 192 -35.54 3.00 9.28
N ASP A 193 -36.16 4.02 9.88
CA ASP A 193 -37.62 4.10 9.97
C ASP A 193 -38.23 4.39 8.58
N GLU A 194 -37.62 5.28 7.78
CA GLU A 194 -38.02 5.55 6.39
C GLU A 194 -37.89 4.31 5.51
N SER A 195 -36.79 3.56 5.65
CA SER A 195 -36.57 2.31 4.90
C SER A 195 -37.69 1.30 5.17
N ARG A 196 -38.09 1.14 6.43
CA ARG A 196 -39.17 0.24 6.83
C ARG A 196 -40.52 0.68 6.29
N GLN A 197 -40.80 1.98 6.33
CA GLN A 197 -42.04 2.55 5.81
C GLN A 197 -42.15 2.37 4.29
N LEU A 198 -41.03 2.51 3.58
CA LEU A 198 -40.97 2.39 2.12
C LEU A 198 -40.71 0.95 1.65
N GLY A 199 -40.51 -0.01 2.58
CA GLY A 199 -40.29 -1.41 2.28
C GLY A 199 -38.90 -1.76 1.76
N TYR A 200 -37.90 -0.85 1.88
CA TYR A 200 -36.55 -1.09 1.39
C TYR A 200 -35.75 -2.04 2.30
N LYS A 201 -35.05 -2.97 1.67
CA LYS A 201 -34.15 -3.94 2.30
C LYS A 201 -32.67 -3.60 1.99
N ALA A 202 -31.74 -4.29 2.63
CA ALA A 202 -30.30 -4.05 2.43
C ALA A 202 -29.86 -4.20 0.94
N GLY A 203 -30.51 -5.07 0.16
CA GLY A 203 -30.26 -5.22 -1.27
C GLY A 203 -30.58 -3.97 -2.07
N ASP A 204 -31.64 -3.24 -1.69
CA ASP A 204 -32.10 -2.05 -2.41
C ASP A 204 -31.13 -0.88 -2.31
N PHE A 205 -30.26 -0.86 -1.30
CA PHE A 205 -29.18 0.11 -1.11
C PHE A 205 -27.91 -0.18 -1.93
N SER A 206 -27.92 -1.24 -2.75
CA SER A 206 -26.83 -1.47 -3.71
C SER A 206 -26.99 -0.51 -4.89
N TYR A 207 -25.99 0.34 -5.12
CA TYR A 207 -25.99 1.18 -6.32
C TYR A 207 -25.69 0.39 -7.61
N ASN A 208 -25.36 -0.91 -7.53
CA ASN A 208 -25.13 -1.77 -8.70
C ASN A 208 -26.40 -2.50 -9.15
N THR A 209 -27.25 -2.94 -8.22
CA THR A 209 -28.38 -3.84 -8.51
C THR A 209 -29.62 -3.53 -7.68
N GLY A 210 -29.58 -2.55 -6.79
CA GLY A 210 -30.68 -2.23 -5.88
C GLY A 210 -31.70 -1.26 -6.47
N ALA A 211 -32.90 -1.23 -5.91
CA ALA A 211 -33.98 -0.32 -6.32
C ALA A 211 -33.63 1.17 -6.14
N LEU A 212 -32.65 1.48 -5.29
CA LEU A 212 -32.15 2.84 -5.06
C LEU A 212 -30.99 3.23 -5.97
N CYS A 213 -30.63 2.39 -6.94
CA CYS A 213 -29.65 2.71 -7.98
C CYS A 213 -30.14 3.87 -8.87
N CYS A 214 -29.23 4.72 -9.34
CA CYS A 214 -29.59 5.75 -10.32
C CYS A 214 -29.97 5.11 -11.67
N PRO A 215 -31.19 5.31 -12.17
CA PRO A 215 -31.61 4.67 -13.41
C PRO A 215 -30.95 5.25 -14.67
N THR A 216 -30.41 6.46 -14.58
CA THR A 216 -29.79 7.17 -15.74
C THR A 216 -28.38 6.67 -16.03
N CYS A 217 -27.57 6.43 -15.01
CA CYS A 217 -26.19 5.95 -15.18
C CYS A 217 -26.03 4.49 -14.76
N ASP A 218 -27.09 3.82 -14.36
CA ASP A 218 -27.06 2.44 -13.87
C ASP A 218 -25.97 2.20 -12.81
N GLY A 219 -25.82 3.18 -11.88
CA GLY A 219 -24.91 3.11 -10.75
C GLY A 219 -23.42 3.35 -11.05
N THR A 220 -23.04 3.76 -12.25
CA THR A 220 -21.66 4.12 -12.59
C THR A 220 -21.26 5.49 -12.00
N GLY A 221 -22.25 6.39 -11.83
CA GLY A 221 -22.02 7.78 -11.39
C GLY A 221 -21.63 8.72 -12.55
N SER A 222 -21.23 8.19 -13.69
CA SER A 222 -20.82 8.91 -14.89
C SER A 222 -21.57 8.39 -16.12
N ILE A 223 -21.54 9.16 -17.18
CA ILE A 223 -22.01 8.79 -18.52
C ILE A 223 -20.83 8.98 -19.48
N SER A 224 -20.49 7.93 -20.22
CA SER A 224 -19.48 8.01 -21.27
C SER A 224 -20.09 8.60 -22.53
N LEU A 225 -19.45 9.64 -23.04
CA LEU A 225 -19.80 10.27 -24.31
C LEU A 225 -18.85 9.77 -25.39
N ASP A 226 -19.38 9.02 -26.35
CA ASP A 226 -18.66 8.66 -27.58
C ASP A 226 -18.52 9.92 -28.45
N VAL A 227 -17.32 10.44 -28.51
CA VAL A 227 -16.98 11.59 -29.36
C VAL A 227 -16.18 11.05 -30.53
N GLN A 228 -16.79 11.02 -31.73
CA GLN A 228 -16.12 10.55 -32.94
C GLN A 228 -14.69 11.10 -33.06
N PHE A 229 -13.71 10.20 -33.24
CA PHE A 229 -12.27 10.48 -33.40
C PHE A 229 -11.52 10.98 -32.14
N LEU A 230 -12.17 11.02 -30.97
CA LEU A 230 -11.52 11.32 -29.68
C LEU A 230 -11.74 10.16 -28.71
N PRO A 231 -10.89 10.03 -27.67
CA PRO A 231 -11.18 9.10 -26.58
C PRO A 231 -12.52 9.43 -25.92
N ASP A 232 -13.24 8.40 -25.48
CA ASP A 232 -14.48 8.57 -24.73
C ASP A 232 -14.27 9.50 -23.53
N VAL A 233 -15.19 10.44 -23.36
CA VAL A 233 -15.14 11.41 -22.26
C VAL A 233 -16.23 11.05 -21.24
N ASP A 234 -15.79 10.70 -20.03
CA ASP A 234 -16.70 10.44 -18.92
C ASP A 234 -17.12 11.76 -18.26
N ILE A 235 -18.41 12.04 -18.22
CA ILE A 235 -18.98 13.18 -17.52
C ILE A 235 -19.81 12.70 -16.31
N PRO A 236 -19.87 13.46 -15.20
CA PRO A 236 -20.77 13.13 -14.09
C PRO A 236 -22.21 13.01 -14.57
N CYS A 237 -22.90 11.98 -14.11
CA CYS A 237 -24.30 11.78 -14.46
C CYS A 237 -25.16 13.00 -14.07
N PRO A 238 -25.95 13.58 -14.97
CA PRO A 238 -26.71 14.79 -14.70
C PRO A 238 -27.79 14.63 -13.62
N ASP A 239 -28.31 13.40 -13.45
CA ASP A 239 -29.36 13.11 -12.47
C ASP A 239 -28.84 12.88 -11.07
N CYS A 240 -27.82 12.03 -10.90
CA CYS A 240 -27.27 11.70 -9.60
C CYS A 240 -26.02 12.49 -9.24
N ARG A 241 -25.44 13.25 -10.17
CA ARG A 241 -24.22 14.07 -9.99
C ARG A 241 -23.05 13.31 -9.37
N GLY A 242 -22.86 12.07 -9.80
CA GLY A 242 -21.78 11.22 -9.31
C GLY A 242 -22.15 10.33 -8.11
N SER A 243 -23.28 10.58 -7.42
CA SER A 243 -23.65 9.83 -6.20
C SER A 243 -24.00 8.37 -6.44
N ARG A 244 -24.28 7.96 -7.69
CA ARG A 244 -24.67 6.60 -8.12
C ARG A 244 -26.08 6.18 -7.68
N TYR A 245 -26.78 7.01 -6.89
CA TYR A 245 -28.07 6.71 -6.28
C TYR A 245 -29.20 7.54 -6.88
N ALA A 246 -30.40 6.97 -6.89
CA ALA A 246 -31.61 7.69 -7.22
C ALA A 246 -31.93 8.78 -6.17
N ARG A 247 -32.60 9.84 -6.56
CA ARG A 247 -32.93 11.01 -5.68
C ARG A 247 -33.63 10.63 -4.38
N ILE A 248 -34.43 9.55 -4.39
CA ILE A 248 -35.12 9.08 -3.19
C ILE A 248 -34.14 8.61 -2.10
N ALA A 249 -32.97 8.08 -2.46
CA ALA A 249 -31.98 7.62 -1.51
C ALA A 249 -31.42 8.74 -0.61
N HIS A 250 -31.44 9.99 -1.09
CA HIS A 250 -31.03 11.19 -0.33
C HIS A 250 -32.04 11.59 0.77
N LYS A 251 -33.18 10.91 0.85
CA LYS A 251 -34.21 11.15 1.89
C LYS A 251 -34.26 10.05 2.93
N ILE A 252 -33.42 9.05 2.81
CA ILE A 252 -33.42 7.88 3.69
C ILE A 252 -32.26 7.97 4.66
N HIS A 253 -32.59 7.96 5.94
CA HIS A 253 -31.64 8.10 7.04
C HIS A 253 -31.50 6.80 7.81
N ARG A 254 -30.32 6.58 8.39
CA ARG A 254 -30.11 5.48 9.33
C ARG A 254 -30.59 5.89 10.73
N LYS A 255 -30.93 4.91 11.55
CA LYS A 255 -31.25 5.17 12.94
C LYS A 255 -30.00 5.50 13.74
N ARG A 256 -29.95 6.70 14.32
CA ARG A 256 -28.86 7.17 15.20
C ARG A 256 -29.46 7.76 16.48
N ARG A 257 -28.81 7.53 17.63
CA ARG A 257 -29.22 8.17 18.89
C ARG A 257 -28.65 9.59 18.95
N GLY A 258 -29.53 10.57 19.24
CA GLY A 258 -29.12 11.91 19.62
C GLY A 258 -28.83 12.91 18.50
N ALA A 259 -28.71 12.48 17.24
CA ALA A 259 -28.50 13.39 16.10
C ALA A 259 -29.08 12.78 14.82
N PRO A 260 -29.54 13.58 13.86
CA PRO A 260 -29.87 13.09 12.53
C PRO A 260 -28.59 12.52 11.87
N SER A 261 -28.71 11.40 11.19
CA SER A 261 -27.63 10.84 10.37
C SER A 261 -27.72 11.42 8.95
N CYS A 262 -26.59 11.45 8.23
CA CYS A 262 -26.62 11.75 6.80
C CYS A 262 -27.22 10.57 5.99
N PRO A 263 -27.81 10.82 4.82
CA PRO A 263 -28.18 9.77 3.86
C PRO A 263 -26.98 9.00 3.33
N LEU A 264 -27.18 7.73 2.90
CA LEU A 264 -26.09 6.90 2.40
C LEU A 264 -25.32 7.54 1.22
N PRO A 265 -25.96 8.17 0.21
CA PRO A 265 -25.22 8.82 -0.86
C PRO A 265 -24.28 9.93 -0.38
N GLU A 266 -24.67 10.69 0.66
CA GLU A 266 -23.84 11.73 1.25
C GLU A 266 -22.66 11.13 2.04
N LEU A 267 -22.92 10.06 2.80
CA LEU A 267 -21.85 9.33 3.49
C LEU A 267 -20.83 8.77 2.50
N MET A 268 -21.28 8.26 1.35
CA MET A 268 -20.37 7.77 0.30
C MET A 268 -19.52 8.87 -0.34
N ALA A 269 -19.96 10.12 -0.30
CA ALA A 269 -19.20 11.27 -0.78
C ALA A 269 -18.19 11.81 0.26
N MET A 270 -18.29 11.39 1.53
CA MET A 270 -17.35 11.78 2.58
C MET A 270 -15.99 11.12 2.40
N SER A 271 -14.94 11.83 2.82
CA SER A 271 -13.63 11.22 3.05
C SER A 271 -13.70 10.18 4.17
N ILE A 272 -12.75 9.27 4.20
CA ILE A 272 -12.65 8.27 5.27
C ILE A 272 -12.57 8.94 6.65
N ASP A 273 -11.85 10.07 6.75
CA ASP A 273 -11.71 10.81 8.00
C ASP A 273 -13.02 11.48 8.46
N GLU A 274 -13.81 11.98 7.52
CA GLU A 274 -15.15 12.49 7.81
C GLU A 274 -16.11 11.37 8.20
N ALA A 275 -16.06 10.26 7.46
CA ALA A 275 -16.87 9.07 7.70
C ALA A 275 -16.56 8.42 9.05
N LEU A 276 -15.32 8.47 9.55
CA LEU A 276 -14.92 8.02 10.89
C LEU A 276 -15.72 8.76 11.98
N ARG A 277 -15.89 10.07 11.83
CA ARG A 277 -16.68 10.91 12.76
C ARG A 277 -18.17 10.63 12.65
N GLU A 278 -18.68 10.50 11.41
CA GLU A 278 -20.10 10.22 11.17
C GLU A 278 -20.51 8.82 11.64
N CYS A 279 -19.59 7.83 11.61
CA CYS A 279 -19.86 6.43 11.94
C CYS A 279 -19.36 6.01 13.33
N GLU A 280 -19.17 6.94 14.27
CA GLU A 280 -18.72 6.65 15.65
C GLU A 280 -19.56 5.59 16.37
N ASP A 281 -20.87 5.58 16.12
CA ASP A 281 -21.85 4.66 16.71
C ASP A 281 -21.93 3.30 16.00
N LEU A 282 -21.10 3.04 14.97
CA LEU A 282 -21.06 1.82 14.18
C LEU A 282 -19.72 1.08 14.34
N PRO A 283 -19.52 0.28 15.40
CA PRO A 283 -18.19 -0.26 15.76
C PRO A 283 -17.50 -1.00 14.62
N LEU A 284 -18.23 -1.83 13.86
CA LEU A 284 -17.66 -2.61 12.76
C LEU A 284 -17.24 -1.73 11.57
N VAL A 285 -18.06 -0.73 11.21
CA VAL A 285 -17.73 0.23 10.16
C VAL A 285 -16.54 1.09 10.59
N ARG A 286 -16.59 1.62 11.82
CA ARG A 286 -15.52 2.42 12.40
C ARG A 286 -14.18 1.68 12.42
N SER A 287 -14.18 0.40 12.82
CA SER A 287 -12.95 -0.41 12.83
C SER A 287 -12.31 -0.51 11.44
N ARG A 288 -13.12 -0.70 10.39
CA ARG A 288 -12.63 -0.78 9.00
C ARG A 288 -12.15 0.58 8.49
N LEU A 289 -12.88 1.65 8.81
CA LEU A 289 -12.48 3.02 8.48
C LEU A 289 -11.16 3.40 9.17
N GLN A 290 -10.98 2.98 10.43
CA GLN A 290 -9.73 3.23 11.18
C GLN A 290 -8.53 2.56 10.51
N VAL A 291 -8.67 1.33 10.02
CA VAL A 291 -7.61 0.65 9.26
C VAL A 291 -7.23 1.45 8.02
N LEU A 292 -8.20 1.97 7.26
CA LEU A 292 -7.93 2.79 6.08
C LEU A 292 -7.23 4.11 6.46
N HIS A 293 -7.69 4.76 7.52
CA HIS A 293 -7.05 5.96 8.06
C HIS A 293 -5.60 5.69 8.47
N ASP A 294 -5.36 4.62 9.24
CA ASP A 294 -4.02 4.22 9.72
C ASP A 294 -3.06 3.86 8.58
N LEU A 295 -3.58 3.49 7.42
CA LEU A 295 -2.82 3.27 6.19
C LEU A 295 -2.61 4.56 5.36
N GLY A 296 -2.95 5.73 5.88
CA GLY A 296 -2.78 7.01 5.18
C GLY A 296 -3.76 7.22 4.02
N LEU A 297 -4.92 6.54 4.03
CA LEU A 297 -5.98 6.68 3.02
C LEU A 297 -7.12 7.61 3.48
N GLY A 298 -6.95 8.32 4.59
CA GLY A 298 -7.99 9.12 5.23
C GLY A 298 -8.66 10.17 4.33
N TYR A 299 -7.93 10.69 3.35
CA TYR A 299 -8.41 11.69 2.39
C TYR A 299 -9.29 11.11 1.27
N LEU A 300 -9.21 9.81 0.96
CA LEU A 300 -10.00 9.19 -0.10
C LEU A 300 -11.49 9.20 0.29
N THR A 301 -12.36 9.40 -0.71
CA THR A 301 -13.80 9.28 -0.48
C THR A 301 -14.24 7.82 -0.48
N LEU A 302 -15.28 7.49 0.29
CA LEU A 302 -15.83 6.14 0.31
C LEU A 302 -16.37 5.69 -1.06
N GLY A 303 -16.89 6.63 -1.84
CA GLY A 303 -17.42 6.41 -3.19
C GLY A 303 -16.39 6.46 -4.31
N GLU A 304 -15.11 6.72 -3.99
CA GLU A 304 -14.01 6.75 -4.97
C GLU A 304 -13.94 5.42 -5.71
N ALA A 305 -13.88 5.48 -7.05
CA ALA A 305 -13.79 4.28 -7.87
C ALA A 305 -12.39 3.65 -7.75
N THR A 306 -12.32 2.32 -7.60
CA THR A 306 -11.00 1.67 -7.44
C THR A 306 -10.07 1.80 -8.65
N PRO A 307 -10.54 1.94 -9.91
CA PRO A 307 -9.65 2.20 -11.04
C PRO A 307 -9.02 3.59 -11.08
N SER A 308 -9.56 4.57 -10.34
CA SER A 308 -8.99 5.94 -10.26
C SER A 308 -7.85 6.07 -9.25
N LEU A 309 -7.64 5.04 -8.42
CA LEU A 309 -6.61 5.03 -7.39
C LEU A 309 -5.20 4.95 -8.01
N SER A 310 -4.27 5.67 -7.42
CA SER A 310 -2.85 5.50 -7.71
C SER A 310 -2.38 4.09 -7.31
N GLY A 311 -1.23 3.65 -7.83
CA GLY A 311 -0.67 2.33 -7.50
C GLY A 311 -0.48 2.13 -5.99
N GLY A 312 0.06 3.13 -5.30
CA GLY A 312 0.25 3.07 -3.85
C GLY A 312 -1.06 3.05 -3.05
N GLU A 313 -2.09 3.81 -3.47
CA GLU A 313 -3.42 3.77 -2.87
C GLU A 313 -4.09 2.40 -3.05
N ALA A 314 -4.01 1.85 -4.27
CA ALA A 314 -4.52 0.52 -4.59
C ALA A 314 -3.84 -0.55 -3.72
N GLN A 315 -2.53 -0.48 -3.57
CA GLN A 315 -1.75 -1.40 -2.74
C GLN A 315 -2.16 -1.33 -1.26
N ARG A 316 -2.28 -0.13 -0.70
CA ARG A 316 -2.73 0.07 0.68
C ARG A 316 -4.19 -0.37 0.89
N LEU A 317 -5.06 -0.15 -0.10
CA LEU A 317 -6.44 -0.62 -0.03
C LEU A 317 -6.53 -2.16 -0.08
N LYS A 318 -5.68 -2.83 -0.89
CA LYS A 318 -5.55 -4.30 -0.87
C LYS A 318 -5.13 -4.79 0.52
N LEU A 319 -4.14 -4.15 1.12
CA LEU A 319 -3.68 -4.47 2.46
C LEU A 319 -4.79 -4.29 3.50
N ALA A 320 -5.52 -3.17 3.44
CA ALA A 320 -6.65 -2.92 4.35
C ALA A 320 -7.71 -4.02 4.30
N SER A 321 -7.99 -4.56 3.11
CA SER A 321 -8.99 -5.61 2.93
C SER A 321 -8.58 -6.95 3.56
N GLU A 322 -7.28 -7.17 3.75
CA GLU A 322 -6.72 -8.36 4.40
C GLU A 322 -6.59 -8.21 5.92
N MET A 323 -6.52 -6.98 6.42
CA MET A 323 -6.50 -6.73 7.87
C MET A 323 -7.84 -7.11 8.51
N GLY A 324 -7.79 -7.67 9.69
CA GLY A 324 -9.01 -8.16 10.40
C GLY A 324 -9.39 -9.61 10.10
N ARG A 325 -8.59 -10.33 9.31
CA ARG A 325 -8.66 -11.78 9.16
C ARG A 325 -7.58 -12.46 9.99
N ALA A 326 -7.73 -13.75 10.30
CA ALA A 326 -6.67 -14.52 10.92
C ALA A 326 -5.45 -14.58 9.99
N GLN A 327 -4.27 -14.25 10.49
CA GLN A 327 -3.04 -14.15 9.69
C GLN A 327 -2.05 -15.30 9.93
N SER A 328 -2.33 -16.15 10.94
CA SER A 328 -1.47 -17.30 11.21
C SER A 328 -1.34 -18.20 9.98
N GLY A 329 -0.12 -18.56 9.64
CA GLY A 329 0.19 -19.33 8.43
C GLY A 329 0.03 -18.55 7.11
N SER A 330 -0.07 -17.24 7.15
CA SER A 330 -0.08 -16.39 5.96
C SER A 330 1.31 -15.84 5.64
N VAL A 331 1.66 -15.85 4.35
CA VAL A 331 2.82 -15.13 3.82
C VAL A 331 2.31 -13.93 3.02
N PHE A 332 2.70 -12.74 3.44
CA PHE A 332 2.47 -11.51 2.69
C PHE A 332 3.73 -11.15 1.92
N VAL A 333 3.58 -10.94 0.64
CA VAL A 333 4.64 -10.45 -0.23
C VAL A 333 4.26 -9.08 -0.75
N PHE A 334 5.14 -8.12 -0.58
CA PHE A 334 4.97 -6.75 -1.06
C PHE A 334 6.03 -6.45 -2.12
N ASP A 335 5.59 -5.87 -3.23
CA ASP A 335 6.46 -5.43 -4.31
C ASP A 335 6.56 -3.91 -4.29
N GLU A 336 7.73 -3.41 -3.86
CA GLU A 336 8.09 -1.99 -3.76
C GLU A 336 7.01 -1.12 -3.09
N PRO A 337 6.57 -1.46 -1.86
CA PRO A 337 5.43 -0.80 -1.21
C PRO A 337 5.67 0.66 -0.81
N THR A 338 6.91 1.15 -0.87
CA THR A 338 7.26 2.53 -0.51
C THR A 338 7.26 3.49 -1.69
N ILE A 339 7.10 3.00 -2.92
CA ILE A 339 7.09 3.88 -4.10
C ILE A 339 6.05 4.99 -3.96
N GLY A 340 6.52 6.24 -4.06
CA GLY A 340 5.68 7.42 -3.99
C GLY A 340 5.09 7.72 -2.61
N LEU A 341 5.63 7.12 -1.54
CA LEU A 341 5.25 7.41 -0.16
C LEU A 341 6.11 8.49 0.46
N HIS A 342 5.46 9.38 1.19
CA HIS A 342 6.17 10.28 2.10
C HIS A 342 6.79 9.48 3.27
N PRO A 343 7.94 9.87 3.84
CA PRO A 343 8.59 9.16 4.97
C PRO A 343 7.67 8.86 6.15
N LEU A 344 6.70 9.73 6.46
CA LEU A 344 5.68 9.48 7.50
C LEU A 344 4.78 8.29 7.15
N ASP A 345 4.45 8.12 5.87
CA ASP A 345 3.63 7.00 5.40
C ASP A 345 4.44 5.69 5.44
N VAL A 346 5.74 5.75 5.17
CA VAL A 346 6.66 4.60 5.32
C VAL A 346 6.67 4.11 6.77
N GLN A 347 6.76 5.02 7.75
CA GLN A 347 6.67 4.66 9.17
C GLN A 347 5.32 4.00 9.52
N THR A 348 4.24 4.48 8.93
CA THR A 348 2.92 3.89 9.11
C THR A 348 2.85 2.49 8.52
N LEU A 349 3.39 2.30 7.31
CA LEU A 349 3.50 1.00 6.66
C LEU A 349 4.32 0.00 7.51
N MET A 350 5.42 0.45 8.10
CA MET A 350 6.24 -0.37 9.00
C MET A 350 5.47 -0.82 10.24
N ARG A 351 4.63 0.04 10.82
CA ARG A 351 3.74 -0.35 11.94
C ARG A 351 2.75 -1.45 11.52
N VAL A 352 2.22 -1.36 10.29
CA VAL A 352 1.32 -2.38 9.75
C VAL A 352 2.05 -3.71 9.54
N PHE A 353 3.26 -3.71 9.00
CA PHE A 353 4.06 -4.93 8.87
C PHE A 353 4.28 -5.60 10.24
N ARG A 354 4.67 -4.81 11.25
CA ARG A 354 4.85 -5.33 12.62
C ARG A 354 3.53 -5.85 13.22
N HIS A 355 2.40 -5.22 12.91
CA HIS A 355 1.09 -5.72 13.33
C HIS A 355 0.75 -7.07 12.68
N LEU A 356 0.96 -7.24 11.37
CA LEU A 356 0.76 -8.52 10.68
C LEU A 356 1.62 -9.63 11.27
N ILE A 357 2.89 -9.35 11.52
CA ILE A 357 3.84 -10.29 12.15
C ILE A 357 3.37 -10.65 13.55
N GLY A 358 2.93 -9.68 14.35
CA GLY A 358 2.35 -9.92 15.69
C GLY A 358 1.09 -10.79 15.66
N GLN A 359 0.42 -10.92 14.51
CA GLN A 359 -0.72 -11.83 14.30
C GLN A 359 -0.31 -13.17 13.69
N GLY A 360 0.98 -13.48 13.61
CA GLY A 360 1.52 -14.74 13.12
C GLY A 360 1.76 -14.82 11.62
N ALA A 361 1.76 -13.69 10.90
CA ALA A 361 2.12 -13.65 9.49
C ALA A 361 3.64 -13.61 9.29
N THR A 362 4.09 -14.08 8.13
CA THR A 362 5.43 -13.82 7.60
C THR A 362 5.33 -12.71 6.55
N VAL A 363 6.19 -11.71 6.60
CA VAL A 363 6.21 -10.59 5.67
C VAL A 363 7.51 -10.59 4.87
N ILE A 364 7.38 -10.59 3.54
CA ILE A 364 8.52 -10.48 2.61
C ILE A 364 8.28 -9.24 1.75
N VAL A 365 9.25 -8.35 1.68
CA VAL A 365 9.18 -7.12 0.87
C VAL A 365 10.30 -7.11 -0.16
N ILE A 366 10.01 -6.73 -1.39
CA ILE A 366 11.02 -6.32 -2.36
C ILE A 366 11.16 -4.81 -2.18
N GLU A 367 12.34 -4.33 -1.82
CA GLU A 367 12.50 -2.93 -1.44
C GLU A 367 13.86 -2.33 -1.79
N HIS A 368 13.84 -1.00 -1.97
CA HIS A 368 15.00 -0.14 -2.17
C HIS A 368 15.12 0.93 -1.10
N ASP A 369 14.04 1.22 -0.38
CA ASP A 369 14.00 2.20 0.70
C ASP A 369 14.87 1.72 1.87
N LEU A 370 15.87 2.55 2.25
CA LEU A 370 16.82 2.19 3.30
C LEU A 370 16.21 2.12 4.69
N ASP A 371 15.15 2.86 4.98
CA ASP A 371 14.50 2.83 6.29
C ASP A 371 13.77 1.49 6.49
N VAL A 372 13.12 0.98 5.43
CA VAL A 372 12.51 -0.36 5.44
C VAL A 372 13.59 -1.43 5.54
N ILE A 373 14.66 -1.33 4.73
CA ILE A 373 15.76 -2.31 4.70
C ILE A 373 16.45 -2.38 6.06
N ARG A 374 16.79 -1.25 6.67
CA ARG A 374 17.39 -1.17 8.01
C ARG A 374 16.48 -1.72 9.11
N SER A 375 15.18 -1.59 8.93
CA SER A 375 14.17 -2.04 9.90
C SER A 375 13.76 -3.51 9.72
N ALA A 376 14.21 -4.19 8.68
CA ALA A 376 13.94 -5.61 8.43
C ALA A 376 14.69 -6.50 9.44
N ASP A 377 14.10 -7.66 9.76
CA ASP A 377 14.73 -8.65 10.62
C ASP A 377 15.76 -9.49 9.84
N TYR A 378 15.52 -9.66 8.54
CA TYR A 378 16.35 -10.49 7.64
C TYR A 378 16.42 -9.87 6.25
N LEU A 379 17.59 -9.87 5.65
CA LEU A 379 17.83 -9.39 4.29
C LEU A 379 18.30 -10.52 3.38
N VAL A 380 17.88 -10.43 2.12
CA VAL A 380 18.43 -11.22 1.00
C VAL A 380 18.84 -10.22 -0.06
N ASP A 381 20.15 -9.99 -0.21
CA ASP A 381 20.69 -9.05 -1.19
C ASP A 381 21.10 -9.77 -2.47
N MET A 382 20.52 -9.32 -3.59
CA MET A 382 20.76 -9.90 -4.92
C MET A 382 21.68 -9.03 -5.75
N GLY A 383 22.63 -9.68 -6.42
CA GLY A 383 23.61 -8.98 -7.22
C GLY A 383 24.59 -9.92 -7.94
N PRO A 384 25.84 -9.47 -8.10
CA PRO A 384 26.41 -8.17 -7.70
C PRO A 384 25.99 -7.00 -8.60
N GLY A 385 25.45 -7.26 -9.81
CA GLY A 385 25.00 -6.26 -10.77
C GLY A 385 23.61 -6.58 -11.32
N GLY A 386 23.20 -5.85 -12.36
CA GLY A 386 21.97 -6.12 -13.13
C GLY A 386 22.24 -6.98 -14.36
N GLY A 387 21.17 -7.56 -14.94
CA GLY A 387 21.25 -8.36 -16.15
C GLY A 387 22.12 -9.61 -15.99
N LEU A 388 23.01 -9.86 -16.92
CA LEU A 388 23.90 -11.05 -16.92
C LEU A 388 24.89 -11.09 -15.73
N GLN A 389 25.14 -9.96 -15.07
CA GLN A 389 26.00 -9.88 -13.89
C GLN A 389 25.22 -10.08 -12.58
N GLY A 390 23.88 -10.17 -12.65
CA GLY A 390 22.99 -10.40 -11.51
C GLY A 390 22.64 -11.86 -11.28
N GLY A 391 21.51 -12.06 -10.63
CA GLY A 391 20.86 -13.36 -10.48
C GLY A 391 21.44 -14.27 -9.40
N ARG A 392 22.26 -13.73 -8.51
CA ARG A 392 22.85 -14.46 -7.37
C ARG A 392 22.52 -13.79 -6.06
N ILE A 393 22.51 -14.53 -4.98
CA ILE A 393 22.50 -13.98 -3.64
C ILE A 393 23.94 -13.65 -3.26
N VAL A 394 24.22 -12.35 -3.02
CA VAL A 394 25.55 -11.87 -2.63
C VAL A 394 25.70 -11.78 -1.12
N ALA A 395 24.60 -11.57 -0.41
CA ALA A 395 24.56 -11.60 1.04
C ALA A 395 23.15 -11.99 1.55
N ALA A 396 23.11 -12.66 2.69
CA ALA A 396 21.84 -12.95 3.40
C ALA A 396 22.10 -13.00 4.91
N GLY A 397 21.25 -12.34 5.69
CA GLY A 397 21.40 -12.24 7.15
C GLY A 397 20.68 -11.04 7.73
N THR A 398 21.03 -10.66 8.96
CA THR A 398 20.57 -9.40 9.55
C THR A 398 21.12 -8.20 8.76
N PRO A 399 20.49 -7.00 8.85
CA PRO A 399 21.06 -5.79 8.24
C PRO A 399 22.53 -5.57 8.60
N ALA A 400 22.90 -5.79 9.87
CA ALA A 400 24.28 -5.68 10.33
C ALA A 400 25.25 -6.69 9.66
N ALA A 401 24.78 -7.91 9.38
CA ALA A 401 25.59 -8.92 8.68
C ALA A 401 25.75 -8.57 7.19
N VAL A 402 24.71 -8.07 6.54
CA VAL A 402 24.76 -7.63 5.14
C VAL A 402 25.64 -6.39 4.97
N ALA A 403 25.61 -5.45 5.93
CA ALA A 403 26.49 -4.28 5.94
C ALA A 403 27.99 -4.64 5.95
N GLN A 404 28.35 -5.81 6.45
CA GLN A 404 29.74 -6.29 6.48
C GLN A 404 30.11 -7.14 5.26
N ALA A 405 29.18 -7.45 4.37
CA ALA A 405 29.41 -8.27 3.20
C ALA A 405 30.08 -7.44 2.07
N PRO A 406 31.32 -7.72 1.68
CA PRO A 406 32.07 -6.87 0.73
C PRO A 406 31.46 -6.83 -0.68
N GLU A 407 30.73 -7.87 -1.07
CA GLU A 407 30.08 -7.98 -2.38
C GLU A 407 28.69 -7.31 -2.43
N SER A 408 28.13 -6.96 -1.26
CA SER A 408 26.84 -6.29 -1.15
C SER A 408 26.97 -4.81 -1.49
N ILE A 409 26.30 -4.38 -2.55
CA ILE A 409 26.15 -2.96 -2.85
C ILE A 409 25.24 -2.30 -1.83
N THR A 410 24.11 -2.92 -1.53
CA THR A 410 23.15 -2.42 -0.51
C THR A 410 23.83 -2.27 0.85
N GLY A 411 24.67 -3.24 1.24
CA GLY A 411 25.39 -3.21 2.51
C GLY A 411 26.27 -1.98 2.75
N ARG A 412 26.70 -1.32 1.68
CA ARG A 412 27.52 -0.08 1.78
C ARG A 412 26.72 1.13 2.23
N TYR A 413 25.39 1.05 2.18
CA TYR A 413 24.46 2.12 2.55
C TYR A 413 23.72 1.84 3.87
N LEU A 414 23.93 0.66 4.48
CA LEU A 414 23.38 0.28 5.77
C LEU A 414 24.26 0.78 6.91
#